data_73e54f944ca326ce71576feaa55760df
#
_entry.id   73e54f944ca326ce71576feaa55760df
#
_cell.length_a   1.000
_cell.length_b   1.000
_cell.length_c   1.000
_cell.angle_alpha   90.00
_cell.angle_beta   90.00
_cell.angle_gamma   90.00
#
_symmetry.space_group_name_H-M   'P 1'
#
loop_
_entity.id
_entity.type
_entity.pdbx_description
1 polymer ?
#
loop_
_entity_poly.entity_id
_entity_poly.type
_entity_poly.pdbx_seq_one_letter_code
_entity_poly.pdbx_strand_id
1 'polypeptide(L)'
;MTNIERLIERLYESKPDKEEYDMKKIINPWKDMEGYNFFGCSPDNEAGVRMEFYEDGDEVVSIWKPRSEYQGWLNTLHGGIQSVLLDEICGWVVFRKLQTGGGTSK
;
A
#
# COMPACT_ATOMS: atom_id res chain seq x y z
N MET A 1 5.17 -18.70 5.85
CA MET A 1 4.50 -17.60 5.15
C MET A 1 3.58 -16.85 6.10
N THR A 2 3.65 -15.54 6.10
CA THR A 2 2.80 -14.73 6.98
C THR A 2 1.39 -14.62 6.43
N ASN A 3 0.47 -14.17 7.27
CA ASN A 3 -0.91 -13.92 6.84
C ASN A 3 -0.97 -12.87 5.73
N ILE A 4 -0.09 -11.88 5.78
CA ILE A 4 -0.06 -10.84 4.75
C ILE A 4 0.43 -11.43 3.43
N GLU A 5 1.46 -12.26 3.47
CA GLU A 5 1.97 -12.89 2.27
C GLU A 5 0.92 -13.76 1.60
N ARG A 6 0.17 -14.52 2.41
CA ARG A 6 -0.91 -15.35 1.88
C ARG A 6 -2.02 -14.52 1.26
N LEU A 7 -2.32 -13.39 1.87
CA LEU A 7 -3.34 -12.51 1.34
C LEU A 7 -2.91 -11.95 -0.02
N ILE A 8 -1.67 -11.53 -0.11
CA ILE A 8 -1.13 -11.01 -1.37
C ILE A 8 -1.18 -12.08 -2.46
N GLU A 9 -0.75 -13.29 -2.15
CA GLU A 9 -0.79 -14.37 -3.12
C GLU A 9 -2.20 -14.66 -3.57
N ARG A 10 -3.14 -14.66 -2.65
CA ARG A 10 -4.54 -14.90 -2.99
C ARG A 10 -5.11 -13.84 -3.90
N LEU A 11 -4.71 -12.60 -3.67
CA LEU A 11 -5.14 -11.51 -4.53
C LEU A 11 -4.65 -11.72 -5.96
N TYR A 12 -3.42 -12.15 -6.10
CA TYR A 12 -2.89 -12.46 -7.43
C TYR A 12 -3.59 -13.64 -8.07
N GLU A 13 -3.82 -14.68 -7.30
CA GLU A 13 -4.41 -15.90 -7.85
C GLU A 13 -5.88 -15.76 -8.16
N SER A 14 -6.59 -14.97 -7.37
CA SER A 14 -8.01 -14.84 -7.56
C SER A 14 -8.36 -13.94 -8.72
N LYS A 15 -7.40 -13.22 -9.23
CA LYS A 15 -7.65 -12.32 -10.34
C LYS A 15 -7.02 -12.89 -11.59
N PRO A 16 -7.84 -13.33 -12.55
CA PRO A 16 -7.33 -14.06 -13.70
C PRO A 16 -6.44 -13.22 -14.57
N ASP A 17 -6.69 -11.93 -14.61
CA ASP A 17 -5.94 -11.11 -15.49
C ASP A 17 -6.09 -9.65 -15.13
N LYS A 18 -5.11 -8.89 -15.45
CA LYS A 18 -5.08 -7.48 -15.10
C LYS A 18 -6.16 -6.68 -15.77
N GLU A 19 -6.56 -7.08 -16.92
CA GLU A 19 -7.56 -6.34 -17.69
C GLU A 19 -8.91 -6.40 -17.05
N GLU A 20 -9.15 -7.38 -16.22
CA GLU A 20 -10.43 -7.49 -15.54
C GLU A 20 -10.49 -6.66 -14.28
N TYR A 21 -9.39 -6.07 -13.90
CA TYR A 21 -9.38 -5.21 -12.75
C TYR A 21 -9.67 -3.81 -13.18
N ASP A 22 -10.57 -3.20 -12.51
CA ASP A 22 -10.83 -1.80 -12.71
C ASP A 22 -10.08 -0.98 -11.67
N MET A 23 -8.88 -1.41 -11.36
CA MET A 23 -8.04 -0.70 -10.40
C MET A 23 -7.24 0.38 -11.09
N LYS A 24 -7.24 1.56 -10.51
CA LYS A 24 -6.49 2.68 -11.03
C LYS A 24 -5.45 3.08 -10.02
N LYS A 25 -4.23 3.26 -10.49
CA LYS A 25 -3.15 3.66 -9.60
C LYS A 25 -3.40 5.07 -9.10
N ILE A 26 -3.27 5.25 -7.79
CA ILE A 26 -3.36 6.58 -7.20
C ILE A 26 -2.00 7.23 -7.34
N ILE A 27 -1.99 8.43 -7.90
CA ILE A 27 -0.75 9.16 -8.07
C ILE A 27 -0.37 9.74 -6.70
N ASN A 28 0.88 9.50 -6.30
CA ASN A 28 1.39 9.98 -5.04
C ASN A 28 1.63 11.49 -5.16
N PRO A 29 0.86 12.33 -4.44
CA PRO A 29 0.97 13.78 -4.61
C PRO A 29 2.23 14.35 -4.01
N TRP A 30 2.94 13.59 -3.18
CA TRP A 30 4.16 14.08 -2.54
C TRP A 30 5.42 13.72 -3.29
N LYS A 31 5.31 12.97 -4.38
CA LYS A 31 6.49 12.38 -5.01
C LYS A 31 7.50 13.39 -5.50
N ASP A 32 7.04 14.61 -5.83
CA ASP A 32 7.91 15.66 -6.33
C ASP A 32 8.24 16.72 -5.29
N MET A 33 7.82 16.51 -4.04
CA MET A 33 8.14 17.46 -2.98
C MET A 33 9.59 17.31 -2.57
N GLU A 34 10.24 18.44 -2.42
CA GLU A 34 11.62 18.45 -1.97
C GLU A 34 11.72 17.84 -0.58
N GLY A 35 12.64 16.89 -0.42
CA GLY A 35 12.84 16.24 0.88
C GLY A 35 11.89 15.11 1.18
N TYR A 36 10.97 14.80 0.27
CA TYR A 36 10.03 13.71 0.49
C TYR A 36 10.77 12.37 0.53
N ASN A 37 10.67 11.69 1.64
CA ASN A 37 11.37 10.43 1.84
C ASN A 37 10.63 9.54 2.83
N PHE A 38 9.31 9.50 2.72
CA PHE A 38 8.47 8.77 3.68
C PHE A 38 8.79 7.28 3.64
N PHE A 39 8.87 6.70 4.81
CA PHE A 39 9.23 5.29 4.95
C PHE A 39 8.20 4.37 4.29
N GLY A 40 6.92 4.68 4.40
CA GLY A 40 5.88 3.80 3.91
C GLY A 40 5.65 3.88 2.41
N CYS A 41 5.79 5.03 1.81
CA CYS A 41 5.31 5.22 0.44
C CYS A 41 6.25 5.94 -0.53
N SER A 42 7.41 6.42 -0.09
CA SER A 42 8.30 7.07 -1.03
C SER A 42 8.96 6.05 -1.95
N PRO A 43 8.79 6.17 -3.27
CA PRO A 43 9.40 5.21 -4.19
C PRO A 43 10.91 5.32 -4.23
N ASP A 44 11.46 6.45 -3.78
CA ASP A 44 12.90 6.69 -3.82
C ASP A 44 13.60 6.35 -2.51
N ASN A 45 12.86 5.94 -1.49
CA ASN A 45 13.46 5.55 -0.22
C ASN A 45 13.85 4.08 -0.27
N GLU A 46 15.12 3.81 -0.53
CA GLU A 46 15.58 2.43 -0.69
C GLU A 46 15.44 1.61 0.57
N ALA A 47 15.49 2.24 1.73
CA ALA A 47 15.28 1.55 3.00
C ALA A 47 13.81 1.38 3.33
N GLY A 48 12.93 2.03 2.60
CA GLY A 48 11.52 2.08 2.91
C GLY A 48 10.73 0.93 2.34
N VAL A 49 9.45 0.92 2.67
CA VAL A 49 8.53 -0.13 2.26
C VAL A 49 8.09 0.06 0.81
N ARG A 50 8.03 1.30 0.37
CA ARG A 50 7.71 1.70 -1.01
C ARG A 50 6.37 1.14 -1.49
N MET A 51 5.33 1.35 -0.69
CA MET A 51 3.99 0.92 -1.04
C MET A 51 3.42 1.77 -2.16
N GLU A 52 2.63 1.12 -3.01
CA GLU A 52 1.85 1.80 -4.04
C GLU A 52 0.38 1.54 -3.78
N PHE A 53 -0.47 2.47 -4.16
CA PHE A 53 -1.88 2.42 -3.81
C PHE A 53 -2.74 2.56 -5.06
N TYR A 54 -3.87 1.86 -5.03
CA TYR A 54 -4.80 1.80 -6.16
C TYR A 54 -6.21 2.02 -5.65
N GLU A 55 -7.05 2.56 -6.52
CA GLU A 55 -8.47 2.63 -6.27
C GLU A 55 -9.15 1.45 -6.93
N ASP A 56 -10.01 0.79 -6.19
CA ASP A 56 -10.81 -0.32 -6.70
C ASP A 56 -12.23 -0.08 -6.22
N GLY A 57 -13.02 0.63 -7.03
CA GLY A 57 -14.35 1.07 -6.61
C GLY A 57 -14.23 2.03 -5.44
N ASP A 58 -14.85 1.68 -4.33
CA ASP A 58 -14.82 2.51 -3.12
C ASP A 58 -13.66 2.18 -2.21
N GLU A 59 -12.77 1.29 -2.64
CA GLU A 59 -11.69 0.81 -1.78
C GLU A 59 -10.35 1.34 -2.24
N VAL A 60 -9.44 1.47 -1.28
CA VAL A 60 -8.03 1.72 -1.57
C VAL A 60 -7.30 0.41 -1.31
N VAL A 61 -6.50 -0.01 -2.28
CA VAL A 61 -5.82 -1.29 -2.24
C VAL A 61 -4.32 -1.06 -2.43
N SER A 62 -3.52 -1.81 -1.70
CA SER A 62 -2.08 -1.85 -1.93
C SER A 62 -1.67 -3.31 -2.04
N ILE A 63 -0.94 -3.62 -3.09
CA ILE A 63 -0.39 -4.95 -3.28
C ILE A 63 1.11 -4.82 -3.10
N TRP A 64 1.65 -5.49 -2.08
CA TRP A 64 3.03 -5.30 -1.69
C TRP A 64 3.68 -6.65 -1.44
N LYS A 65 4.83 -6.84 -2.03
CA LYS A 65 5.55 -8.10 -1.88
C LYS A 65 6.60 -7.95 -0.78
N PRO A 66 6.56 -8.78 0.25
CA PRO A 66 7.54 -8.68 1.34
C PRO A 66 8.94 -8.99 0.85
N ARG A 67 9.90 -8.24 1.37
CA ARG A 67 11.31 -8.51 1.14
C ARG A 67 11.90 -9.19 2.36
N SER A 68 12.96 -9.96 2.14
CA SER A 68 13.53 -10.77 3.21
C SER A 68 14.07 -9.94 4.36
N GLU A 69 14.49 -8.71 4.10
CA GLU A 69 15.01 -7.85 5.17
C GLU A 69 13.94 -7.38 6.14
N TYR A 70 12.67 -7.62 5.83
CA TYR A 70 11.57 -7.28 6.74
C TYR A 70 11.09 -8.49 7.55
N GLN A 71 11.87 -9.55 7.54
CA GLN A 71 11.55 -10.74 8.28
C GLN A 71 11.74 -10.50 9.77
N GLY A 72 10.75 -10.88 10.57
CA GLY A 72 10.87 -10.81 12.03
C GLY A 72 11.18 -12.15 12.65
N TRP A 73 10.88 -13.21 11.91
CA TRP A 73 11.18 -14.58 12.28
C TRP A 73 11.21 -15.35 10.98
N LEU A 74 11.65 -16.59 11.00
CA LEU A 74 11.69 -17.39 9.78
C LEU A 74 10.30 -17.44 9.15
N ASN A 75 10.22 -17.03 7.90
CA ASN A 75 8.99 -17.01 7.12
C ASN A 75 7.88 -16.17 7.76
N THR A 76 8.26 -15.17 8.56
CA THR A 76 7.28 -14.32 9.26
C THR A 76 7.64 -12.87 9.07
N LEU A 77 6.70 -12.11 8.53
CA LEU A 77 6.89 -10.68 8.37
C LEU A 77 6.96 -10.02 9.74
N HIS A 78 7.92 -9.11 9.91
CA HIS A 78 8.10 -8.38 11.16
C HIS A 78 6.82 -7.64 11.55
N GLY A 79 6.45 -7.75 12.82
CA GLY A 79 5.20 -7.13 13.31
C GLY A 79 5.20 -5.62 13.15
N GLY A 80 6.34 -4.98 13.33
CA GLY A 80 6.46 -3.55 13.11
C GLY A 80 6.18 -3.18 11.66
N ILE A 81 6.64 -3.99 10.72
CA ILE A 81 6.35 -3.76 9.31
C ILE A 81 4.86 -3.98 9.03
N GLN A 82 4.25 -4.99 9.63
CA GLN A 82 2.82 -5.18 9.50
C GLN A 82 2.06 -3.95 9.99
N SER A 83 2.52 -3.36 11.08
CA SER A 83 1.91 -2.13 11.59
C SER A 83 2.09 -0.96 10.64
N VAL A 84 3.24 -0.86 10.00
CA VAL A 84 3.48 0.19 8.99
C VAL A 84 2.50 0.03 7.84
N LEU A 85 2.31 -1.20 7.35
CA LEU A 85 1.40 -1.44 6.24
C LEU A 85 -0.02 -1.02 6.59
N LEU A 86 -0.47 -1.39 7.78
CA LEU A 86 -1.83 -1.04 8.23
C LEU A 86 -1.97 0.47 8.43
N ASP A 87 -1.00 1.09 9.04
CA ASP A 87 -1.03 2.53 9.28
C ASP A 87 -1.06 3.30 7.96
N GLU A 88 -0.24 2.89 7.03
CA GLU A 88 -0.15 3.55 5.72
C GLU A 88 -1.48 3.45 4.97
N ILE A 89 -2.04 2.24 4.88
CA ILE A 89 -3.28 2.07 4.11
C ILE A 89 -4.43 2.86 4.73
N CYS A 90 -4.50 2.91 6.05
CA CYS A 90 -5.53 3.70 6.73
C CYS A 90 -5.36 5.19 6.44
N GLY A 91 -4.13 5.67 6.46
CA GLY A 91 -3.86 7.07 6.15
C GLY A 91 -4.24 7.43 4.72
N TRP A 92 -3.95 6.53 3.79
CA TRP A 92 -4.28 6.78 2.38
C TRP A 92 -5.79 6.75 2.13
N VAL A 93 -6.53 5.93 2.87
CA VAL A 93 -7.99 5.93 2.77
C VAL A 93 -8.54 7.29 3.20
N VAL A 94 -8.06 7.80 4.33
CA VAL A 94 -8.51 9.10 4.82
C VAL A 94 -8.14 10.20 3.83
N PHE A 95 -6.91 10.19 3.36
CA PHE A 95 -6.42 11.18 2.41
C PHE A 95 -7.26 11.16 1.12
N ARG A 96 -7.56 9.97 0.63
CA ARG A 96 -8.31 9.83 -0.60
C ARG A 96 -9.73 10.37 -0.44
N LYS A 97 -10.35 10.11 0.70
CA LYS A 97 -11.68 10.64 0.97
C LYS A 97 -11.69 12.17 1.01
N LEU A 98 -10.66 12.74 1.60
CA LEU A 98 -10.56 14.19 1.62
C LEU A 98 -10.37 14.76 0.21
N GLN A 99 -9.55 14.09 -0.60
CA GLN A 99 -9.32 14.53 -1.98
C GLN A 99 -10.58 14.50 -2.82
N THR A 100 -11.43 13.52 -2.58
CA THR A 100 -12.63 13.37 -3.39
C THR A 100 -13.80 14.17 -2.85
N GLY A 101 -13.56 14.97 -1.82
CA GLY A 101 -14.58 15.84 -1.30
C GLY A 101 -15.49 15.21 -0.27
N GLY A 102 -15.32 13.93 0.00
CA GLY A 102 -16.20 13.25 0.92
C GLY A 102 -16.13 13.77 2.33
N GLY A 103 -14.98 14.26 2.74
CA GLY A 103 -14.79 14.76 4.08
C GLY A 103 -14.73 16.27 4.17
N THR A 104 -14.91 16.98 3.08
CA THR A 104 -14.69 18.41 3.07
C THR A 104 -15.93 19.23 3.10
N SER A 105 -17.00 18.63 2.98
CA SER A 105 -18.23 19.40 2.94
C SER A 105 -18.44 20.09 4.25
N LYS A 106 -18.05 20.44 4.43
CA LYS A 106 -18.19 20.91 5.56
C LYS A 106 -18.27 21.75 5.80
#